data_5055e939284ee13d734cd7d505e9bdec
#
_entry.id   5055e939284ee13d734cd7d505e9bdec
#
_cell.length_a   1.000
_cell.length_b   1.000
_cell.length_c   1.000
_cell.angle_alpha   90.00
_cell.angle_beta   90.00
_cell.angle_gamma   90.00
#
_symmetry.space_group_name_H-M   'P 1'
#
loop_
_entity.id
_entity.type
_entity.pdbx_description
1 polymer ?
#
loop_
_entity_poly.entity_id
_entity_poly.type
_entity_poly.pdbx_seq_one_letter_code
_entity_poly.pdbx_strand_id
1 'polypeptide(L)'
;DGKEIFSGEVCDIEKDSYNIKNVYAVGELSYLYDSIQPPAEYHDLSPRQMLETWINIHNSQVEGRKQFRLGIVTVHDTNDRLYRYTNRENTLDAIREKLVGKLGGYLRVRKVNGVKYLDWLAMLEEYGKYCEQKIEFGTNLLDYTETLSASELATAVIPLGARLEESPIEALEAYTDITSVNSGKDYIYIEEAVNRFGWIKKVVNWDDVT
;
A
#
# COMPACT_ATOMS: atom_id res chain seq x y z
N ASP A 1 9.66 33.50 -5.67
CA ASP A 1 8.97 33.35 -4.36
C ASP A 1 9.68 32.42 -3.36
N GLY A 2 10.72 31.68 -3.76
CA GLY A 2 11.51 30.81 -2.86
C GLY A 2 10.77 29.62 -2.21
N LYS A 3 9.56 29.32 -2.67
CA LYS A 3 8.82 28.16 -2.18
C LYS A 3 9.33 26.90 -2.87
N GLU A 4 9.79 25.91 -2.09
CA GLU A 4 10.13 24.59 -2.59
C GLU A 4 8.89 23.94 -3.20
N ILE A 5 8.94 23.58 -4.49
CA ILE A 5 7.87 22.89 -5.20
C ILE A 5 8.17 21.42 -5.43
N PHE A 6 9.42 21.02 -5.39
CA PHE A 6 9.89 19.65 -5.53
C PHE A 6 11.22 19.47 -4.80
N SER A 7 11.41 18.31 -4.20
CA SER A 7 12.66 17.86 -3.59
C SER A 7 12.85 16.37 -3.88
N GLY A 8 14.06 16.00 -4.30
CA GLY A 8 14.38 14.64 -4.70
C GLY A 8 15.78 14.50 -5.27
N GLU A 9 16.01 13.41 -5.99
CA GLU A 9 17.27 13.12 -6.67
C GLU A 9 17.07 13.08 -8.19
N VAL A 10 18.08 13.60 -8.90
CA VAL A 10 18.16 13.44 -10.36
C VAL A 10 18.65 12.04 -10.65
N CYS A 11 17.84 11.27 -11.39
CA CYS A 11 18.15 9.90 -11.78
C CYS A 11 18.78 9.83 -13.16
N ASP A 12 18.36 10.72 -14.08
CA ASP A 12 18.81 10.65 -15.46
C ASP A 12 18.89 12.04 -16.09
N ILE A 13 19.87 12.25 -16.95
CA ILE A 13 20.06 13.49 -17.71
C ILE A 13 20.42 13.12 -19.15
N GLU A 14 19.50 13.41 -20.06
CA GLU A 14 19.74 13.33 -21.49
C GLU A 14 20.02 14.71 -22.05
N LYS A 15 20.95 14.79 -22.99
CA LYS A 15 21.25 16.02 -23.72
C LYS A 15 21.28 15.72 -25.21
N ASP A 16 20.46 16.46 -25.97
CA ASP A 16 20.43 16.32 -27.41
C ASP A 16 21.47 17.22 -28.13
N SER A 17 21.54 17.12 -29.44
CA SER A 17 22.42 17.91 -30.29
C SER A 17 22.10 19.41 -30.31
N TYR A 18 20.92 19.81 -29.87
CA TYR A 18 20.48 21.19 -29.75
C TYR A 18 20.72 21.80 -28.36
N ASN A 19 21.45 21.09 -27.50
CA ASN A 19 21.70 21.45 -26.10
C ASN A 19 20.44 21.48 -25.20
N ILE A 20 19.34 20.86 -25.62
CA ILE A 20 18.17 20.65 -24.75
C ILE A 20 18.53 19.54 -23.77
N LYS A 21 18.30 19.80 -22.48
CA LYS A 21 18.49 18.83 -21.41
C LYS A 21 17.14 18.34 -20.92
N ASN A 22 16.92 17.03 -21.00
CA ASN A 22 15.84 16.35 -20.33
C ASN A 22 16.38 15.80 -19.01
N VAL A 23 15.77 16.22 -17.91
CA VAL A 23 16.18 15.80 -16.56
C VAL A 23 15.05 14.99 -15.96
N TYR A 24 15.35 13.74 -15.64
CA TYR A 24 14.42 12.90 -14.86
C TYR A 24 14.83 12.91 -13.39
N ALA A 25 13.89 13.26 -12.53
CA ALA A 25 14.11 13.32 -11.10
C ALA A 25 13.00 12.59 -10.34
N VAL A 26 13.34 11.91 -9.26
CA VAL A 26 12.43 11.20 -8.38
C VAL A 26 12.31 11.91 -7.03
N GLY A 27 11.11 11.90 -6.46
CA GLY A 27 10.85 12.51 -5.15
C GLY A 27 11.51 11.75 -4.00
N GLU A 28 11.65 12.41 -2.85
CA GLU A 28 12.35 11.87 -1.68
C GLU A 28 11.82 10.53 -1.15
N LEU A 29 10.57 10.16 -1.47
CA LEU A 29 10.04 8.84 -1.12
C LEU A 29 10.86 7.70 -1.74
N SER A 30 11.51 7.95 -2.88
CA SER A 30 12.37 6.97 -3.55
C SER A 30 13.60 6.57 -2.74
N TYR A 31 14.03 7.35 -1.74
CA TYR A 31 15.14 6.97 -0.87
C TYR A 31 14.88 5.65 -0.14
N LEU A 32 13.64 5.28 0.07
CA LEU A 32 13.28 3.99 0.67
C LEU A 32 13.61 2.78 -0.23
N TYR A 33 13.92 2.98 -1.52
CA TYR A 33 14.46 1.92 -2.38
C TYR A 33 15.91 1.58 -2.07
N ASP A 34 16.65 2.47 -1.40
CA ASP A 34 18.09 2.33 -1.16
C ASP A 34 18.40 1.40 0.04
N SER A 35 17.40 0.81 0.65
CA SER A 35 17.56 -0.09 1.79
C SER A 35 16.73 -1.36 1.64
N ILE A 36 17.17 -2.42 2.28
CA ILE A 36 16.56 -3.75 2.22
C ILE A 36 16.02 -4.13 3.59
N GLN A 37 14.79 -4.61 3.63
CA GLN A 37 14.23 -5.22 4.83
C GLN A 37 14.78 -6.64 4.99
N PRO A 38 15.39 -6.99 6.14
CA PRO A 38 15.93 -8.34 6.36
C PRO A 38 14.80 -9.37 6.46
N PRO A 39 15.11 -10.67 6.26
CA PRO A 39 14.17 -11.72 6.57
C PRO A 39 13.77 -11.64 8.06
N ALA A 40 12.50 -11.42 8.32
CA ALA A 40 11.97 -11.31 9.67
C ALA A 40 10.45 -11.51 9.67
N GLU A 41 9.93 -11.94 10.81
CA GLU A 41 8.50 -12.01 11.10
C GLU A 41 8.15 -10.99 12.19
N TYR A 42 7.01 -10.35 12.04
CA TYR A 42 6.52 -9.33 12.94
C TYR A 42 5.10 -9.70 13.37
N HIS A 43 4.88 -9.79 14.68
CA HIS A 43 3.61 -10.17 15.27
C HIS A 43 3.08 -9.06 16.19
N ASP A 44 1.78 -8.95 16.28
CA ASP A 44 1.07 -8.10 17.25
C ASP A 44 1.51 -6.61 17.25
N LEU A 45 1.88 -6.08 16.09
CA LEU A 45 2.25 -4.67 15.94
C LEU A 45 1.08 -3.86 15.35
N SER A 46 0.88 -2.66 15.87
CA SER A 46 -0.01 -1.70 15.23
C SER A 46 0.60 -1.19 13.90
N PRO A 47 -0.21 -0.64 12.96
CA PRO A 47 0.27 -0.03 11.72
C PRO A 47 1.40 0.98 11.96
N ARG A 48 1.26 1.79 13.00
CA ARG A 48 2.27 2.78 13.42
C ARG A 48 3.59 2.13 13.83
N GLN A 49 3.53 1.12 14.69
CA GLN A 49 4.73 0.42 15.17
C GLN A 49 5.43 -0.34 14.04
N MET A 50 4.66 -0.95 13.13
CA MET A 50 5.20 -1.65 11.99
C MET A 50 5.96 -0.68 11.06
N LEU A 51 5.34 0.44 10.70
CA LEU A 51 5.98 1.45 9.86
C LEU A 51 7.24 2.02 10.52
N GLU A 52 7.19 2.31 11.84
CA GLU A 52 8.34 2.80 12.59
C GLU A 52 9.52 1.82 12.59
N THR A 53 9.22 0.52 12.77
CA THR A 53 10.23 -0.54 12.73
C THR A 53 10.94 -0.58 11.39
N TRP A 54 10.19 -0.52 10.29
CA TRP A 54 10.78 -0.57 8.95
C TRP A 54 11.52 0.71 8.57
N ILE A 55 11.06 1.88 9.03
CA ILE A 55 11.80 3.14 8.91
C ILE A 55 13.13 3.07 9.67
N ASN A 56 13.16 2.50 10.87
CA ASN A 56 14.38 2.38 11.66
C ASN A 56 15.40 1.44 10.98
N ILE A 57 14.94 0.35 10.40
CA ILE A 57 15.78 -0.56 9.59
C ILE A 57 16.34 0.19 8.37
N HIS A 58 15.51 0.94 7.64
CA HIS A 58 15.96 1.80 6.55
C HIS A 58 17.05 2.78 7.02
N ASN A 59 16.78 3.52 8.08
CA ASN A 59 17.67 4.55 8.61
C ASN A 59 19.03 4.00 9.05
N SER A 60 19.10 2.74 9.44
CA SER A 60 20.37 2.08 9.81
C SER A 60 21.26 1.76 8.60
N GLN A 61 20.73 1.80 7.39
CA GLN A 61 21.40 1.41 6.16
C GLN A 61 21.77 2.59 5.25
N VAL A 62 21.24 3.79 5.51
CA VAL A 62 21.42 4.95 4.65
C VAL A 62 22.01 6.13 5.41
N GLU A 63 22.65 7.06 4.68
CA GLU A 63 23.17 8.30 5.24
C GLU A 63 22.05 9.26 5.67
N GLY A 64 22.36 10.16 6.62
CA GLY A 64 21.39 11.04 7.28
C GLY A 64 20.49 11.86 6.34
N ARG A 65 21.00 12.24 5.14
CA ARG A 65 20.20 12.97 4.15
C ARG A 65 19.03 12.15 3.57
N LYS A 66 19.09 10.81 3.62
CA LYS A 66 18.07 9.87 3.12
C LYS A 66 17.19 9.30 4.22
N GLN A 67 17.50 9.60 5.48
CA GLN A 67 16.73 9.10 6.62
C GLN A 67 15.39 9.80 6.78
N PHE A 68 14.45 9.07 7.38
CA PHE A 68 13.12 9.55 7.72
C PHE A 68 12.86 9.41 9.22
N ARG A 69 12.02 10.28 9.75
CA ARG A 69 11.34 10.07 11.04
C ARG A 69 9.91 9.61 10.78
N LEU A 70 9.39 8.81 11.70
CA LEU A 70 7.98 8.49 11.68
C LEU A 70 7.15 9.78 11.84
N GLY A 71 6.21 9.98 10.94
CA GLY A 71 5.31 11.13 10.94
C GLY A 71 3.94 10.79 11.54
N ILE A 72 2.91 11.33 10.91
CA ILE A 72 1.52 11.10 11.28
C ILE A 72 1.09 9.76 10.67
N VAL A 73 0.52 8.89 11.50
CA VAL A 73 -0.11 7.64 11.05
C VAL A 73 -1.55 7.66 11.54
N THR A 74 -2.50 7.70 10.59
CA THR A 74 -3.94 7.70 10.85
C THR A 74 -4.62 6.43 10.32
N VAL A 75 -3.88 5.58 9.62
CA VAL A 75 -4.34 4.24 9.22
C VAL A 75 -4.40 3.35 10.47
N HIS A 76 -5.52 2.67 10.62
CA HIS A 76 -5.79 1.74 11.71
C HIS A 76 -6.05 0.35 11.18
N ASP A 77 -5.66 -0.65 11.95
CA ASP A 77 -6.12 -2.02 11.83
C ASP A 77 -7.17 -2.29 12.91
N THR A 78 -8.14 -3.13 12.62
CA THR A 78 -9.29 -3.39 13.52
C THR A 78 -8.85 -3.85 14.91
N ASN A 79 -7.76 -4.60 15.00
CA ASN A 79 -7.25 -5.19 16.24
C ASN A 79 -5.88 -4.63 16.66
N ASP A 80 -5.25 -3.77 15.85
CA ASP A 80 -3.87 -3.30 16.03
C ASP A 80 -2.85 -4.45 16.25
N ARG A 81 -3.08 -5.58 15.58
CA ARG A 81 -2.32 -6.83 15.71
C ARG A 81 -1.90 -7.36 14.35
N LEU A 82 -1.09 -6.58 13.65
CA LEU A 82 -0.59 -6.98 12.35
C LEU A 82 0.40 -8.14 12.48
N TYR A 83 0.21 -9.14 11.63
CA TYR A 83 1.23 -10.11 11.27
C TYR A 83 1.78 -9.75 9.90
N ARG A 84 3.08 -9.58 9.77
CA ARG A 84 3.77 -9.35 8.50
C ARG A 84 5.13 -10.01 8.54
N TYR A 85 5.62 -10.38 7.38
CA TYR A 85 6.98 -10.85 7.21
C TYR A 85 7.70 -10.07 6.12
N THR A 86 9.01 -10.01 6.19
CA THR A 86 9.89 -9.43 5.17
C THR A 86 10.91 -10.46 4.72
N ASN A 87 11.36 -10.39 3.46
CA ASN A 87 12.32 -11.32 2.89
C ASN A 87 13.20 -10.67 1.81
N ARG A 88 14.00 -9.69 2.20
CA ARG A 88 14.98 -8.99 1.33
C ARG A 88 14.38 -8.13 0.23
N GLU A 89 13.14 -7.74 0.32
CA GLU A 89 12.59 -6.68 -0.52
C GLU A 89 13.11 -5.30 -0.08
N ASN A 90 13.11 -4.33 -1.00
CA ASN A 90 13.44 -2.95 -0.61
C ASN A 90 12.35 -2.38 0.31
N THR A 91 12.73 -1.38 1.11
CA THR A 91 11.82 -0.83 2.13
C THR A 91 10.56 -0.21 1.53
N LEU A 92 10.65 0.44 0.36
CA LEU A 92 9.46 1.05 -0.26
C LEU A 92 8.46 0.01 -0.73
N ASP A 93 8.92 -1.07 -1.36
CA ASP A 93 8.05 -2.14 -1.82
C ASP A 93 7.43 -2.89 -0.63
N ALA A 94 8.21 -3.18 0.42
CA ALA A 94 7.67 -3.74 1.66
C ALA A 94 6.51 -2.88 2.22
N ILE A 95 6.70 -1.56 2.33
CA ILE A 95 5.67 -0.64 2.81
C ILE A 95 4.47 -0.62 1.86
N ARG A 96 4.70 -0.51 0.54
CA ARG A 96 3.61 -0.43 -0.45
C ARG A 96 2.79 -1.70 -0.53
N GLU A 97 3.42 -2.85 -0.61
CA GLU A 97 2.74 -4.12 -0.82
C GLU A 97 2.11 -4.67 0.47
N LYS A 98 2.86 -4.61 1.57
CA LYS A 98 2.48 -5.30 2.81
C LYS A 98 1.78 -4.40 3.83
N LEU A 99 1.89 -3.08 3.72
CA LEU A 99 1.15 -2.14 4.56
C LEU A 99 0.08 -1.40 3.76
N VAL A 100 0.47 -0.56 2.82
CA VAL A 100 -0.49 0.27 2.06
C VAL A 100 -1.42 -0.61 1.20
N GLY A 101 -0.90 -1.62 0.53
CA GLY A 101 -1.70 -2.54 -0.30
C GLY A 101 -2.70 -3.39 0.48
N LYS A 102 -2.43 -3.63 1.78
CA LYS A 102 -3.33 -4.41 2.65
C LYS A 102 -4.29 -3.55 3.47
N LEU A 103 -3.86 -2.38 3.93
CA LEU A 103 -4.64 -1.52 4.83
C LEU A 103 -5.13 -0.23 4.14
N GLY A 104 -4.69 0.02 2.93
CA GLY A 104 -5.02 1.26 2.22
C GLY A 104 -4.22 2.47 2.71
N GLY A 105 -4.71 3.65 2.38
CA GLY A 105 -4.12 4.93 2.77
C GLY A 105 -3.08 5.44 1.78
N TYR A 106 -2.44 6.54 2.16
CA TYR A 106 -1.55 7.33 1.32
C TYR A 106 -0.26 7.66 2.05
N LEU A 107 0.88 7.49 1.39
CA LEU A 107 2.18 7.90 1.90
C LEU A 107 2.47 9.35 1.51
N ARG A 108 2.99 10.13 2.45
CA ARG A 108 3.42 11.51 2.23
C ARG A 108 4.76 11.75 2.90
N VAL A 109 5.69 12.35 2.16
CA VAL A 109 6.90 12.92 2.77
C VAL A 109 6.63 14.38 3.12
N ARG A 110 6.85 14.73 4.37
CA ARG A 110 6.70 16.09 4.90
C ARG A 110 8.00 16.53 5.52
N LYS A 111 8.47 17.71 5.13
CA LYS A 111 9.73 18.29 5.63
C LYS A 111 9.44 19.39 6.65
N VAL A 112 10.02 19.28 7.83
CA VAL A 112 9.94 20.28 8.89
C VAL A 112 11.34 20.56 9.40
N ASN A 113 11.81 21.80 9.26
CA ASN A 113 13.14 22.23 9.68
C ASN A 113 14.26 21.32 9.13
N GLY A 114 14.14 20.93 7.86
CA GLY A 114 15.10 20.05 7.20
C GLY A 114 14.99 18.55 7.54
N VAL A 115 14.14 18.18 8.48
CA VAL A 115 13.87 16.79 8.85
C VAL A 115 12.71 16.23 8.02
N LYS A 116 12.91 15.06 7.42
CA LYS A 116 11.88 14.36 6.66
C LYS A 116 11.05 13.46 7.57
N TYR A 117 9.74 13.59 7.45
CA TYR A 117 8.77 12.75 8.12
C TYR A 117 8.01 11.95 7.08
N LEU A 118 7.89 10.64 7.29
CA LEU A 118 7.02 9.77 6.51
C LEU A 118 5.69 9.67 7.24
N ASP A 119 4.65 10.27 6.65
CA ASP A 119 3.27 10.17 7.11
C ASP A 119 2.56 9.03 6.35
N TRP A 120 1.66 8.31 7.02
CA TRP A 120 0.76 7.33 6.42
C TRP A 120 -0.68 7.64 6.81
N LEU A 121 -1.42 8.19 5.87
CA LEU A 121 -2.71 8.82 6.10
C LEU A 121 -3.84 7.98 5.52
N ALA A 122 -4.92 7.79 6.27
CA ALA A 122 -6.06 7.01 5.85
C ALA A 122 -6.86 7.69 4.72
N MET A 123 -6.93 9.01 4.72
CA MET A 123 -7.71 9.81 3.76
C MET A 123 -6.89 10.91 3.09
N LEU A 124 -7.25 11.24 1.86
CA LEU A 124 -6.60 12.31 1.09
C LEU A 124 -6.80 13.69 1.71
N GLU A 125 -7.91 13.92 2.41
CA GLU A 125 -8.19 15.17 3.13
C GLU A 125 -7.10 15.54 4.13
N GLU A 126 -6.46 14.54 4.72
CA GLU A 126 -5.37 14.72 5.67
C GLU A 126 -4.06 15.17 5.00
N TYR A 127 -3.97 15.08 3.66
CA TYR A 127 -2.81 15.54 2.89
C TYR A 127 -2.65 17.06 2.89
N GLY A 128 -3.72 17.81 3.09
CA GLY A 128 -3.67 19.25 3.12
C GLY A 128 -4.99 19.91 2.71
N LYS A 129 -4.90 21.13 2.22
CA LYS A 129 -6.07 21.87 1.77
C LYS A 129 -6.57 21.30 0.44
N TYR A 130 -7.89 21.26 0.28
CA TYR A 130 -8.51 21.03 -1.00
C TYR A 130 -8.02 22.04 -2.03
N CYS A 131 -7.83 21.59 -3.26
CA CYS A 131 -7.63 22.49 -4.38
C CYS A 131 -8.98 23.13 -4.73
N GLU A 132 -9.05 24.45 -4.69
CA GLU A 132 -10.26 25.21 -5.09
C GLU A 132 -10.43 25.30 -6.62
N GLN A 133 -9.42 24.80 -7.36
CA GLN A 133 -9.50 24.81 -8.82
C GLN A 133 -10.57 23.82 -9.28
N LYS A 134 -11.59 24.35 -9.93
CA LYS A 134 -12.60 23.52 -10.60
C LYS A 134 -11.98 22.80 -11.79
N ILE A 135 -12.40 21.56 -12.01
CA ILE A 135 -12.11 20.81 -13.23
C ILE A 135 -13.31 21.00 -14.16
N GLU A 136 -13.09 21.64 -15.29
CA GLU A 136 -14.15 21.98 -16.23
C GLU A 136 -13.76 21.56 -17.65
N PHE A 137 -14.66 20.84 -18.34
CA PHE A 137 -14.46 20.43 -19.71
C PHE A 137 -14.33 21.66 -20.63
N GLY A 138 -13.32 21.63 -21.49
CA GLY A 138 -13.02 22.75 -22.41
C GLY A 138 -12.24 23.93 -21.78
N THR A 139 -11.99 23.87 -20.45
CA THR A 139 -11.17 24.89 -19.75
C THR A 139 -9.82 24.30 -19.34
N ASN A 140 -9.83 23.26 -18.52
CA ASN A 140 -8.63 22.58 -18.03
C ASN A 140 -8.73 21.06 -18.08
N LEU A 141 -9.86 20.52 -18.55
CA LEU A 141 -10.08 19.13 -18.89
C LEU A 141 -10.32 19.03 -20.40
N LEU A 142 -9.38 18.44 -21.13
CA LEU A 142 -9.48 18.28 -22.58
C LEU A 142 -10.29 17.03 -22.94
N ASP A 143 -10.06 15.94 -22.22
CA ASP A 143 -10.72 14.66 -22.44
C ASP A 143 -10.69 13.81 -21.17
N TYR A 144 -11.60 12.87 -21.04
CA TYR A 144 -11.57 11.84 -20.01
C TYR A 144 -12.16 10.54 -20.54
N THR A 145 -11.67 9.43 -20.01
CA THR A 145 -12.22 8.11 -20.30
C THR A 145 -12.67 7.47 -18.98
N GLU A 146 -13.90 7.01 -18.95
CA GLU A 146 -14.44 6.22 -17.87
C GLU A 146 -14.58 4.77 -18.34
N THR A 147 -13.98 3.82 -17.61
CA THR A 147 -14.09 2.40 -17.90
C THR A 147 -14.79 1.70 -16.74
N LEU A 148 -15.97 1.17 -16.99
CA LEU A 148 -16.67 0.28 -16.06
C LEU A 148 -16.36 -1.16 -16.44
N SER A 149 -15.62 -1.88 -15.58
CA SER A 149 -15.32 -3.29 -15.78
C SER A 149 -16.02 -4.14 -14.72
N ALA A 150 -16.75 -5.14 -15.16
CA ALA A 150 -17.37 -6.15 -14.31
C ALA A 150 -16.56 -7.47 -14.25
N SER A 151 -15.37 -7.51 -14.85
CA SER A 151 -14.55 -8.72 -14.90
C SER A 151 -14.14 -9.24 -13.52
N GLU A 152 -13.98 -8.33 -12.56
CA GLU A 152 -13.64 -8.65 -11.17
C GLU A 152 -14.83 -8.63 -10.21
N LEU A 153 -16.05 -8.52 -10.75
CA LEU A 153 -17.23 -8.55 -9.92
C LEU A 153 -17.33 -9.90 -9.18
N ALA A 154 -17.57 -9.83 -7.87
CA ALA A 154 -17.93 -10.95 -7.03
C ALA A 154 -19.10 -10.53 -6.13
N THR A 155 -20.10 -11.41 -5.99
CA THR A 155 -21.23 -11.21 -5.07
C THR A 155 -21.11 -12.05 -3.82
N ALA A 156 -20.22 -13.06 -3.87
CA ALA A 156 -19.83 -13.89 -2.75
C ALA A 156 -18.35 -14.24 -2.84
N VAL A 157 -17.70 -14.34 -1.70
CA VAL A 157 -16.28 -14.65 -1.60
C VAL A 157 -16.09 -15.85 -0.68
N ILE A 158 -15.22 -16.77 -1.12
CA ILE A 158 -14.70 -17.86 -0.30
C ILE A 158 -13.31 -17.42 0.19
N PRO A 159 -13.18 -16.96 1.44
CA PRO A 159 -11.91 -16.55 1.98
C PRO A 159 -11.11 -17.78 2.42
N LEU A 160 -9.87 -17.86 1.98
CA LEU A 160 -8.91 -18.87 2.40
C LEU A 160 -7.72 -18.18 3.10
N GLY A 161 -7.27 -18.74 4.20
CA GLY A 161 -6.11 -18.28 4.95
C GLY A 161 -4.86 -19.06 4.61
N ALA A 162 -3.96 -19.21 5.59
CA ALA A 162 -2.71 -19.94 5.44
C ALA A 162 -2.94 -21.40 5.04
N ARG A 163 -2.00 -21.90 4.25
CA ARG A 163 -1.97 -23.32 3.88
C ARG A 163 -1.74 -24.18 5.12
N LEU A 164 -2.51 -25.26 5.23
CA LEU A 164 -2.36 -26.28 6.28
C LEU A 164 -1.31 -27.30 5.87
N GLU A 165 -0.58 -27.83 6.86
CA GLU A 165 0.41 -28.88 6.63
C GLU A 165 -0.22 -30.21 6.21
N GLU A 166 -1.42 -30.50 6.74
CA GLU A 166 -2.19 -31.69 6.43
C GLU A 166 -3.48 -31.37 5.70
N SER A 167 -3.78 -32.11 4.67
CA SER A 167 -5.03 -32.02 3.93
C SER A 167 -5.89 -33.25 4.19
N PRO A 168 -7.21 -33.08 4.44
CA PRO A 168 -8.15 -34.21 4.53
C PRO A 168 -8.30 -34.96 3.21
N ILE A 169 -7.85 -34.40 2.10
CA ILE A 169 -7.82 -35.00 0.77
C ILE A 169 -6.37 -35.02 0.29
N GLU A 170 -5.74 -36.18 0.26
CA GLU A 170 -4.31 -36.37 -0.04
C GLU A 170 -3.85 -35.70 -1.35
N ALA A 171 -4.72 -35.64 -2.35
CA ALA A 171 -4.41 -35.04 -3.66
C ALA A 171 -4.56 -33.52 -3.71
N LEU A 172 -5.03 -32.87 -2.65
CA LEU A 172 -5.36 -31.43 -2.61
C LEU A 172 -4.62 -30.71 -1.50
N GLU A 173 -4.32 -29.44 -1.74
CA GLU A 173 -3.87 -28.54 -0.69
C GLU A 173 -5.07 -28.08 0.15
N ALA A 174 -4.88 -28.03 1.45
CA ALA A 174 -5.87 -27.50 2.38
C ALA A 174 -5.43 -26.14 2.91
N TYR A 175 -6.41 -25.29 3.20
CA TYR A 175 -6.22 -23.94 3.69
C TYR A 175 -7.10 -23.68 4.89
N THR A 176 -6.69 -22.78 5.77
CA THR A 176 -7.56 -22.26 6.81
C THR A 176 -8.79 -21.60 6.15
N ASP A 177 -9.98 -21.93 6.64
CA ASP A 177 -11.24 -21.37 6.13
C ASP A 177 -12.12 -20.82 7.27
N ILE A 178 -13.25 -20.24 6.91
CA ILE A 178 -14.19 -19.63 7.85
C ILE A 178 -15.33 -20.57 8.29
N THR A 179 -15.34 -21.82 7.86
CA THR A 179 -16.47 -22.76 8.07
C THR A 179 -16.82 -22.91 9.54
N SER A 180 -15.81 -22.99 10.40
CA SER A 180 -15.97 -23.18 11.85
C SER A 180 -16.64 -22.01 12.56
N VAL A 181 -16.43 -20.77 12.06
CA VAL A 181 -16.94 -19.51 12.64
C VAL A 181 -18.12 -18.94 11.87
N ASN A 182 -18.45 -19.50 10.70
CA ASN A 182 -19.49 -19.01 9.80
C ASN A 182 -20.67 -20.00 9.63
N SER A 183 -21.04 -20.68 10.71
CA SER A 183 -22.19 -21.61 10.73
C SER A 183 -22.12 -22.71 9.65
N GLY A 184 -20.92 -23.23 9.38
CA GLY A 184 -20.68 -24.29 8.41
C GLY A 184 -20.65 -23.83 6.94
N LYS A 185 -20.67 -22.53 6.67
CA LYS A 185 -20.53 -21.97 5.31
C LYS A 185 -19.10 -21.53 5.08
N ASP A 186 -18.55 -21.89 3.93
CA ASP A 186 -17.21 -21.51 3.48
C ASP A 186 -17.16 -20.15 2.78
N TYR A 187 -18.29 -19.44 2.66
CA TYR A 187 -18.38 -18.17 1.94
C TYR A 187 -19.13 -17.10 2.72
N ILE A 188 -18.81 -15.85 2.41
CA ILE A 188 -19.59 -14.65 2.78
C ILE A 188 -20.16 -14.01 1.51
N TYR A 189 -21.25 -13.25 1.64
CA TYR A 189 -21.90 -12.61 0.50
C TYR A 189 -22.58 -11.30 0.90
N ILE A 190 -22.83 -10.47 -0.10
CA ILE A 190 -23.62 -9.24 0.04
C ILE A 190 -24.97 -9.48 -0.62
N GLU A 191 -26.05 -9.49 0.17
CA GLU A 191 -27.39 -9.83 -0.28
C GLU A 191 -27.88 -8.92 -1.43
N GLU A 192 -27.66 -7.61 -1.32
CA GLU A 192 -28.02 -6.65 -2.37
C GLU A 192 -27.29 -6.93 -3.69
N ALA A 193 -26.02 -7.32 -3.62
CA ALA A 193 -25.23 -7.67 -4.80
C ALA A 193 -25.75 -8.98 -5.43
N VAL A 194 -26.07 -9.98 -4.62
CA VAL A 194 -26.66 -11.25 -5.10
C VAL A 194 -28.01 -11.00 -5.76
N ASN A 195 -28.86 -10.18 -5.16
CA ASN A 195 -30.17 -9.85 -5.73
C ASN A 195 -30.07 -9.11 -7.06
N ARG A 196 -29.04 -8.29 -7.23
CA ARG A 196 -28.83 -7.49 -8.44
C ARG A 196 -28.12 -8.24 -9.56
N PHE A 197 -27.12 -9.06 -9.24
CA PHE A 197 -26.20 -9.66 -10.22
C PHE A 197 -26.22 -11.20 -10.21
N GLY A 198 -26.98 -11.83 -9.30
CA GLY A 198 -26.93 -13.27 -9.08
C GLY A 198 -25.73 -13.72 -8.26
N TRP A 199 -25.56 -15.02 -8.12
CA TRP A 199 -24.44 -15.63 -7.41
C TRP A 199 -23.20 -15.66 -8.30
N ILE A 200 -22.19 -14.87 -7.94
CA ILE A 200 -20.86 -14.87 -8.57
C ILE A 200 -19.85 -15.10 -7.46
N LYS A 201 -19.37 -16.34 -7.32
CA LYS A 201 -18.44 -16.73 -6.28
C LYS A 201 -16.98 -16.60 -6.75
N LYS A 202 -16.13 -16.00 -5.93
CA LYS A 202 -14.67 -15.99 -6.14
C LYS A 202 -13.97 -16.48 -4.89
N VAL A 203 -12.84 -17.16 -5.09
CA VAL A 203 -11.91 -17.53 -4.01
C VAL A 203 -10.88 -16.43 -3.86
N VAL A 204 -10.59 -16.06 -2.62
CA VAL A 204 -9.54 -15.07 -2.30
C VAL A 204 -8.66 -15.65 -1.20
N ASN A 205 -7.35 -15.68 -1.44
CA ASN A 205 -6.36 -16.17 -0.49
C ASN A 205 -5.72 -15.02 0.28
N TRP A 206 -5.63 -15.20 1.59
CA TRP A 206 -4.87 -14.38 2.51
C TRP A 206 -3.89 -15.28 3.26
N ASP A 207 -2.73 -15.54 2.64
CA ASP A 207 -1.72 -16.48 3.15
C ASP A 207 -1.15 -16.10 4.53
N ASP A 208 -1.38 -14.88 4.97
CA ASP A 208 -0.98 -14.30 6.25
C ASP A 208 -2.04 -14.45 7.35
N VAL A 209 -3.18 -15.09 7.09
CA VAL A 209 -4.26 -15.34 8.06
C VAL A 209 -4.24 -16.82 8.46
N THR A 210 -4.01 -17.08 9.75
CA THR A 210 -3.95 -18.44 10.36
C THR A 210 -5.14 -18.71 11.27
#